data_b56bc589c2a15651b48d0d2050e9a9f8
#
_entry.id   b56bc589c2a15651b48d0d2050e9a9f8
#
_cell.length_a   1.000
_cell.length_b   1.000
_cell.length_c   1.000
_cell.angle_alpha   90.00
_cell.angle_beta   90.00
_cell.angle_gamma   90.00
#
_symmetry.space_group_name_H-M   'P 1'
#
loop_
_entity.id
_entity.type
_entity.pdbx_description
1 polymer ?
#
loop_
_entity_poly.entity_id
_entity_poly.type
_entity_poly.pdbx_seq_one_letter_code
_entity_poly.pdbx_strand_id
1 'polypeptide(L)'
;MRARCSAFRYCPSPLGIVTAEQLDKLDFDGDSMLIKIGDFECTEVWDGVFYKKLSNYPEVSDWEIRTIIEFMEYEKKYGRTCDIECDNENTLRTVLDGIKRKEAYLSAPCPKLLTECTACPYRKGCVTDFVCHTTSVDNAIKIFECGKLLSALNARQVPVETLINENRNAANDPADYFEYIMLAWGNCQAGDRLVMERSLERFPNDNDLSIGFNPGVRFYFQYEKLLSHPSSVCDGVLPMKVKDEIILEDWVYKIVIPTKLKAILEPHIPNSLMDRVIYIDNDCKDICAQTET
;
A
#
# COMPACT_ATOMS: atom_id res chain seq x y z
N MET A 1 -26.26 6.41 -10.67
CA MET A 1 -25.10 5.63 -11.10
C MET A 1 -23.99 5.94 -10.09
N ARG A 2 -23.69 5.02 -9.19
CA ARG A 2 -22.58 5.20 -8.22
C ARG A 2 -21.29 4.88 -8.96
N ALA A 3 -20.44 5.88 -9.20
CA ALA A 3 -19.08 5.65 -9.65
C ALA A 3 -18.39 4.79 -8.59
N ARG A 4 -18.02 3.57 -8.95
CA ARG A 4 -17.17 2.73 -8.10
C ARG A 4 -15.78 3.36 -8.16
N CYS A 5 -15.32 3.96 -7.06
CA CYS A 5 -13.89 4.16 -6.89
C CYS A 5 -13.22 2.81 -7.13
N SER A 6 -12.40 2.73 -8.16
CA SER A 6 -11.56 1.54 -8.38
C SER A 6 -10.49 1.55 -7.29
N ALA A 7 -10.88 1.04 -6.11
CA ALA A 7 -9.93 0.76 -5.05
C ALA A 7 -8.85 -0.15 -5.62
N PHE A 8 -7.60 0.14 -5.34
CA PHE A 8 -6.52 -0.83 -5.51
C PHE A 8 -6.99 -2.15 -4.90
N ARG A 9 -7.40 -3.07 -5.74
CA ARG A 9 -7.67 -4.43 -5.31
C ARG A 9 -6.31 -5.08 -5.23
N TYR A 10 -5.86 -5.40 -4.05
CA TYR A 10 -4.87 -6.44 -3.88
C TYR A 10 -5.52 -7.71 -4.46
N CYS A 11 -5.13 -8.08 -5.65
CA CYS A 11 -5.66 -9.27 -6.31
C CYS A 11 -4.67 -10.41 -6.02
N PRO A 12 -5.17 -11.59 -5.66
CA PRO A 12 -4.33 -12.76 -5.73
C PRO A 12 -3.97 -12.91 -7.19
N SER A 13 -2.68 -13.14 -7.46
CA SER A 13 -2.27 -13.61 -8.77
C SER A 13 -3.24 -14.70 -9.21
N PRO A 14 -3.91 -14.60 -10.37
CA PRO A 14 -4.63 -15.74 -10.87
C PRO A 14 -3.56 -16.83 -11.00
N LEU A 15 -3.70 -17.92 -10.28
CA LEU A 15 -2.99 -19.17 -10.52
C LEU A 15 -3.39 -19.66 -11.93
N GLY A 16 -3.01 -18.91 -12.93
CA GLY A 16 -2.75 -19.44 -14.24
C GLY A 16 -1.59 -20.38 -14.02
N ILE A 17 -1.83 -21.67 -14.23
CA ILE A 17 -0.87 -22.74 -14.15
C ILE A 17 0.35 -22.32 -14.98
N VAL A 18 1.31 -21.63 -14.33
CA VAL A 18 2.65 -21.45 -14.85
C VAL A 18 3.24 -22.84 -14.74
N THR A 19 3.48 -23.49 -15.86
CA THR A 19 4.11 -24.82 -15.86
C THR A 19 5.51 -24.70 -15.26
N ALA A 20 5.92 -25.69 -14.49
CA ALA A 20 7.24 -25.74 -13.88
C ALA A 20 8.40 -25.47 -14.89
N GLU A 21 8.20 -25.71 -16.18
CA GLU A 21 9.14 -25.40 -17.27
C GLU A 21 9.28 -23.89 -17.58
N GLN A 22 8.35 -23.04 -17.14
CA GLN A 22 8.44 -21.59 -17.30
C GLN A 22 9.13 -20.93 -16.11
N LEU A 23 9.11 -21.57 -14.94
CA LEU A 23 9.84 -21.12 -13.74
C LEU A 23 11.36 -21.40 -13.83
N ASP A 24 11.78 -22.46 -14.53
CA ASP A 24 13.20 -22.84 -14.66
C ASP A 24 14.04 -21.94 -15.58
N LYS A 25 13.46 -20.88 -16.15
CA LYS A 25 14.17 -19.97 -17.08
C LYS A 25 14.45 -18.56 -16.55
N LEU A 26 14.02 -18.25 -15.35
CA LEU A 26 14.34 -16.99 -14.71
C LEU A 26 15.33 -17.27 -13.56
N ASP A 27 16.61 -17.43 -13.90
CA ASP A 27 17.69 -17.16 -12.95
C ASP A 27 17.60 -15.68 -12.59
N PHE A 28 16.73 -15.31 -11.67
CA PHE A 28 16.77 -14.02 -11.02
C PHE A 28 18.02 -14.04 -10.12
N ASP A 29 19.09 -13.49 -10.64
CA ASP A 29 20.16 -12.97 -9.80
C ASP A 29 19.47 -11.92 -8.88
N GLY A 30 19.52 -12.09 -7.56
CA GLY A 30 18.73 -11.29 -6.61
C GLY A 30 18.96 -9.78 -6.65
N ASP A 31 19.72 -9.31 -7.64
CA ASP A 31 20.08 -7.92 -7.91
C ASP A 31 19.27 -7.27 -9.06
N SER A 32 18.27 -7.95 -9.63
CA SER A 32 17.44 -7.40 -10.71
C SER A 32 15.95 -7.54 -10.45
N MET A 33 15.17 -6.50 -10.80
CA MET A 33 13.71 -6.50 -10.77
C MET A 33 13.16 -6.40 -12.19
N LEU A 34 12.04 -7.04 -12.46
CA LEU A 34 11.36 -6.94 -13.75
C LEU A 34 10.12 -6.05 -13.64
N ILE A 35 10.01 -5.05 -14.50
CA ILE A 35 8.82 -4.20 -14.63
C ILE A 35 8.01 -4.69 -15.83
N LYS A 36 6.82 -5.24 -15.59
CA LYS A 36 5.87 -5.59 -16.64
C LYS A 36 4.76 -4.55 -16.74
N ILE A 37 4.60 -3.97 -17.93
CA ILE A 37 3.62 -2.92 -18.20
C ILE A 37 2.50 -3.49 -19.07
N GLY A 38 1.24 -3.35 -18.63
CA GLY A 38 0.12 -3.90 -19.39
C GLY A 38 -1.26 -3.62 -18.78
N ASP A 39 -2.26 -4.37 -19.29
CA ASP A 39 -3.62 -4.38 -18.75
C ASP A 39 -3.77 -5.52 -17.74
N PHE A 40 -3.25 -5.31 -16.55
CA PHE A 40 -3.36 -6.25 -15.44
C PHE A 40 -4.60 -5.94 -14.59
N GLU A 41 -4.98 -6.83 -13.68
CA GLU A 41 -6.09 -6.56 -12.75
C GLU A 41 -5.74 -5.43 -11.77
N CYS A 42 -4.50 -5.41 -11.26
CA CYS A 42 -4.02 -4.38 -10.33
C CYS A 42 -2.55 -4.03 -10.60
N THR A 43 -2.08 -2.98 -9.93
CA THR A 43 -0.65 -2.68 -9.82
C THR A 43 -0.15 -3.32 -8.53
N GLU A 44 0.89 -4.17 -8.64
CA GLU A 44 1.46 -4.89 -7.50
C GLU A 44 2.93 -5.25 -7.74
N VAL A 45 3.64 -5.56 -6.66
CA VAL A 45 4.95 -6.21 -6.72
C VAL A 45 4.80 -7.60 -6.14
N TRP A 46 5.23 -8.59 -6.89
CA TRP A 46 5.18 -9.98 -6.48
C TRP A 46 6.33 -10.77 -7.11
N ASP A 47 7.05 -11.50 -6.30
CA ASP A 47 8.10 -12.45 -6.73
C ASP A 47 9.15 -11.82 -7.67
N GLY A 48 9.66 -10.64 -7.31
CA GLY A 48 10.67 -9.91 -8.10
C GLY A 48 10.11 -9.18 -9.33
N VAL A 49 8.79 -9.18 -9.54
CA VAL A 49 8.14 -8.53 -10.69
C VAL A 49 7.24 -7.39 -10.23
N PHE A 50 7.45 -6.22 -10.79
CA PHE A 50 6.52 -5.09 -10.67
C PHE A 50 5.52 -5.13 -11.83
N TYR A 51 4.30 -5.57 -11.57
CA TYR A 51 3.19 -5.53 -12.51
C TYR A 51 2.57 -4.14 -12.50
N LYS A 52 2.88 -3.34 -13.51
CA LYS A 52 2.33 -1.99 -13.67
C LYS A 52 1.09 -2.02 -14.54
N LYS A 53 -0.09 -1.96 -13.90
CA LYS A 53 -1.35 -1.75 -14.60
C LYS A 53 -1.41 -0.33 -15.14
N LEU A 54 -1.74 -0.16 -16.42
CA LEU A 54 -2.10 1.12 -17.00
C LEU A 54 -3.62 1.33 -16.95
N SER A 55 -4.03 2.54 -16.62
CA SER A 55 -5.46 2.90 -16.50
C SER A 55 -6.19 2.87 -17.85
N ASN A 56 -5.46 3.13 -18.93
CA ASN A 56 -6.00 3.22 -20.29
C ASN A 56 -5.07 2.54 -21.32
N TYR A 57 -4.65 1.31 -21.02
CA TYR A 57 -3.78 0.56 -21.93
C TYR A 57 -4.34 0.51 -23.36
N PRO A 58 -3.51 0.76 -24.43
CA PRO A 58 -2.05 0.87 -24.41
C PRO A 58 -1.50 2.28 -24.14
N GLU A 59 -2.34 3.27 -23.88
CA GLU A 59 -1.92 4.63 -23.56
C GLU A 59 -1.29 4.68 -22.17
N VAL A 60 -0.24 5.51 -22.01
CA VAL A 60 0.45 5.73 -20.73
C VAL A 60 0.45 7.21 -20.40
N SER A 61 0.00 7.54 -19.20
CA SER A 61 -0.01 8.91 -18.68
C SER A 61 1.31 9.29 -18.02
N ASP A 62 1.56 10.59 -17.91
CA ASP A 62 2.75 11.11 -17.20
C ASP A 62 2.82 10.64 -15.75
N TRP A 63 1.68 10.52 -15.10
CA TRP A 63 1.56 9.96 -13.76
C TRP A 63 2.07 8.51 -13.69
N GLU A 64 1.69 7.67 -14.64
CA GLU A 64 2.10 6.26 -14.68
C GLU A 64 3.59 6.12 -15.00
N ILE A 65 4.11 6.97 -15.89
CA ILE A 65 5.57 7.05 -16.15
C ILE A 65 6.31 7.44 -14.87
N ARG A 66 5.81 8.43 -14.13
CA ARG A 66 6.39 8.84 -12.87
C ARG A 66 6.47 7.68 -11.87
N THR A 67 5.40 6.91 -11.70
CA THR A 67 5.41 5.77 -10.76
C THR A 67 6.43 4.69 -11.15
N ILE A 68 6.64 4.47 -12.45
CA ILE A 68 7.70 3.57 -12.94
C ILE A 68 9.08 4.14 -12.58
N ILE A 69 9.30 5.44 -12.78
CA ILE A 69 10.56 6.09 -12.43
C ILE A 69 10.81 6.04 -10.92
N GLU A 70 9.81 6.31 -10.10
CA GLU A 70 9.91 6.23 -8.63
C GLU A 70 10.29 4.81 -8.19
N PHE A 71 9.70 3.78 -8.80
CA PHE A 71 10.07 2.40 -8.53
C PHE A 71 11.54 2.13 -8.90
N MET A 72 11.97 2.51 -10.10
CA MET A 72 13.36 2.33 -10.53
C MET A 72 14.36 3.05 -9.62
N GLU A 73 14.06 4.28 -9.18
CA GLU A 73 14.95 5.02 -8.27
C GLU A 73 14.96 4.40 -6.87
N TYR A 74 13.81 3.84 -6.42
CA TYR A 74 13.75 3.10 -5.18
C TYR A 74 14.65 1.84 -5.24
N GLU A 75 14.49 1.02 -6.28
CA GLU A 75 15.29 -0.20 -6.46
C GLU A 75 16.79 0.10 -6.60
N LYS A 76 17.12 1.14 -7.34
CA LYS A 76 18.50 1.61 -7.49
C LYS A 76 19.14 2.04 -6.16
N LYS A 77 18.38 2.62 -5.24
CA LYS A 77 18.86 3.00 -3.90
C LYS A 77 19.37 1.78 -3.13
N TYR A 78 18.83 0.60 -3.41
CA TYR A 78 19.22 -0.66 -2.81
C TYR A 78 20.16 -1.51 -3.69
N GLY A 79 20.71 -0.91 -4.76
CA GLY A 79 21.67 -1.56 -5.63
C GLY A 79 21.06 -2.47 -6.70
N ARG A 80 19.73 -2.53 -6.79
CA ARG A 80 19.05 -3.38 -7.77
C ARG A 80 18.85 -2.64 -9.10
N THR A 81 18.91 -3.40 -10.19
CA THR A 81 18.57 -2.93 -11.54
C THR A 81 17.13 -3.25 -11.89
N CYS A 82 16.60 -2.61 -12.93
CA CYS A 82 15.25 -2.88 -13.42
C CYS A 82 15.27 -3.10 -14.93
N ASP A 83 14.71 -4.24 -15.37
CA ASP A 83 14.38 -4.50 -16.75
C ASP A 83 12.91 -4.15 -17.01
N ILE A 84 12.56 -3.77 -18.25
CA ILE A 84 11.20 -3.34 -18.57
C ILE A 84 10.68 -4.16 -19.75
N GLU A 85 9.50 -4.75 -19.56
CA GLU A 85 8.75 -5.47 -20.59
C GLU A 85 7.38 -4.82 -20.83
N CYS A 86 6.99 -4.70 -22.08
CA CYS A 86 5.67 -4.29 -22.51
C CYS A 86 5.40 -4.86 -23.91
N ASP A 87 4.24 -5.50 -24.10
CA ASP A 87 3.85 -6.08 -25.39
C ASP A 87 3.57 -5.01 -26.47
N ASN A 88 3.26 -3.78 -26.06
CA ASN A 88 3.03 -2.68 -26.98
C ASN A 88 4.30 -1.82 -27.15
N GLU A 89 4.89 -1.86 -28.35
CA GLU A 89 6.13 -1.14 -28.66
C GLU A 89 6.02 0.38 -28.50
N ASN A 90 4.86 0.97 -28.79
CA ASN A 90 4.65 2.42 -28.64
C ASN A 90 4.62 2.82 -27.17
N THR A 91 3.93 2.05 -26.34
CA THR A 91 3.89 2.23 -24.89
C THR A 91 5.30 2.11 -24.31
N LEU A 92 6.02 1.04 -24.67
CA LEU A 92 7.41 0.84 -24.22
C LEU A 92 8.29 2.02 -24.60
N ARG A 93 8.24 2.47 -25.85
CA ARG A 93 9.01 3.63 -26.33
C ARG A 93 8.68 4.89 -25.54
N THR A 94 7.39 5.16 -25.29
CA THR A 94 6.95 6.33 -24.53
C THR A 94 7.48 6.30 -23.08
N VAL A 95 7.42 5.13 -22.43
CA VAL A 95 7.98 4.94 -21.08
C VAL A 95 9.50 5.16 -21.08
N LEU A 96 10.24 4.54 -22.01
CA LEU A 96 11.70 4.70 -22.10
C LEU A 96 12.09 6.14 -22.36
N ASP A 97 11.35 6.89 -23.17
CA ASP A 97 11.58 8.32 -23.40
C ASP A 97 11.25 9.17 -22.16
N GLY A 98 10.26 8.77 -21.37
CA GLY A 98 9.98 9.36 -20.07
C GLY A 98 11.12 9.14 -19.08
N ILE A 99 11.64 7.93 -18.99
CA ILE A 99 12.77 7.59 -18.11
C ILE A 99 14.02 8.40 -18.43
N LYS A 100 14.32 8.66 -19.70
CA LYS A 100 15.41 9.56 -20.10
C LYS A 100 15.26 10.99 -19.57
N ARG A 101 14.03 11.41 -19.28
CA ARG A 101 13.67 12.72 -18.74
C ARG A 101 13.27 12.69 -17.27
N LYS A 102 13.72 11.70 -16.52
CA LYS A 102 13.29 11.41 -15.14
C LYS A 102 13.32 12.62 -14.21
N GLU A 103 14.31 13.51 -14.34
CA GLU A 103 14.43 14.70 -13.49
C GLU A 103 13.19 15.62 -13.61
N ALA A 104 12.59 15.71 -14.79
CA ALA A 104 11.38 16.50 -15.00
C ALA A 104 10.17 15.90 -14.25
N TYR A 105 10.10 14.57 -14.16
CA TYR A 105 9.03 13.88 -13.43
C TYR A 105 9.26 13.96 -11.91
N LEU A 106 10.46 13.76 -11.43
CA LEU A 106 10.77 13.71 -10.00
C LEU A 106 10.75 15.10 -9.34
N SER A 107 11.03 16.16 -10.09
CA SER A 107 10.97 17.54 -9.59
C SER A 107 9.53 18.07 -9.44
N ALA A 108 8.56 17.46 -10.13
CA ALA A 108 7.16 17.82 -9.94
C ALA A 108 6.66 17.32 -8.56
N PRO A 109 5.68 18.00 -7.93
CA PRO A 109 5.05 17.48 -6.72
C PRO A 109 4.50 16.08 -6.95
N CYS A 110 4.62 15.20 -5.95
CA CYS A 110 4.01 13.88 -6.02
C CYS A 110 2.49 14.00 -6.15
N PRO A 111 1.88 13.53 -7.25
CA PRO A 111 0.46 13.73 -7.45
C PRO A 111 -0.35 12.88 -6.49
N LYS A 112 -1.42 13.46 -5.97
CA LYS A 112 -2.47 12.69 -5.30
C LYS A 112 -3.33 12.00 -6.36
N LEU A 113 -3.77 10.80 -6.08
CA LEU A 113 -4.71 10.06 -6.93
C LEU A 113 -6.13 10.63 -6.79
N LEU A 114 -6.31 11.91 -7.17
CA LEU A 114 -7.55 12.66 -6.95
C LEU A 114 -8.45 12.74 -8.18
N THR A 115 -7.96 12.37 -9.34
CA THR A 115 -8.69 12.56 -10.60
C THR A 115 -10.02 11.80 -10.62
N GLU A 116 -10.09 10.65 -9.99
CA GLU A 116 -11.29 9.82 -9.93
C GLU A 116 -12.35 10.35 -8.94
N CYS A 117 -11.95 11.17 -7.97
CA CYS A 117 -12.84 11.70 -6.93
C CYS A 117 -13.30 13.14 -7.19
N THR A 118 -12.99 13.75 -8.32
CA THR A 118 -13.32 15.16 -8.61
C THR A 118 -14.82 15.47 -8.56
N ALA A 119 -15.67 14.50 -8.88
CA ALA A 119 -17.13 14.60 -8.82
C ALA A 119 -17.72 14.07 -7.51
N CYS A 120 -16.91 13.61 -6.57
CA CYS A 120 -17.39 13.08 -5.30
C CYS A 120 -17.86 14.21 -4.39
N PRO A 121 -19.09 14.12 -3.81
CA PRO A 121 -19.59 15.14 -2.88
C PRO A 121 -18.76 15.25 -1.60
N TYR A 122 -18.04 14.21 -1.23
CA TYR A 122 -17.18 14.15 -0.04
C TYR A 122 -15.73 14.56 -0.28
N ARG A 123 -15.43 15.21 -1.41
CA ARG A 123 -14.05 15.54 -1.80
C ARG A 123 -13.29 16.36 -0.75
N LYS A 124 -13.99 17.27 -0.07
CA LYS A 124 -13.40 18.10 1.01
C LYS A 124 -13.28 17.23 2.26
N GLY A 125 -12.07 16.89 2.65
CA GLY A 125 -11.80 15.97 3.78
C GLY A 125 -11.88 14.49 3.41
N CYS A 126 -11.88 14.18 2.10
CA CYS A 126 -11.93 12.81 1.63
C CYS A 126 -10.73 12.00 2.14
N VAL A 127 -10.99 10.74 2.48
CA VAL A 127 -9.94 9.77 2.89
C VAL A 127 -8.86 9.52 1.83
N THR A 128 -9.03 9.99 0.59
CA THR A 128 -7.98 10.04 -0.43
C THR A 128 -6.90 11.09 -0.15
N ASP A 129 -7.18 12.08 0.72
CA ASP A 129 -6.16 13.01 1.21
C ASP A 129 -5.30 12.39 2.32
N PHE A 130 -5.57 11.15 2.64
CA PHE A 130 -4.93 10.41 3.71
C PHE A 130 -4.34 9.10 3.20
N VAL A 131 -3.30 8.66 3.88
CA VAL A 131 -2.80 7.29 3.81
C VAL A 131 -3.16 6.56 5.10
N CYS A 132 -3.30 5.26 5.01
CA CYS A 132 -3.84 4.44 6.09
C CYS A 132 -2.98 3.20 6.33
N HIS A 133 -2.78 2.89 7.61
CA HIS A 133 -2.28 1.60 8.07
C HIS A 133 -3.39 0.86 8.81
N THR A 134 -3.71 -0.36 8.37
CA THR A 134 -4.71 -1.21 9.02
C THR A 134 -4.02 -2.34 9.78
N THR A 135 -4.50 -2.64 11.00
CA THR A 135 -3.90 -3.68 11.83
C THR A 135 -4.95 -4.44 12.64
N SER A 136 -4.57 -5.62 13.13
CA SER A 136 -5.40 -6.43 14.03
C SER A 136 -5.50 -5.77 15.42
N VAL A 137 -6.46 -6.26 16.22
CA VAL A 137 -6.69 -5.80 17.61
C VAL A 137 -5.43 -5.97 18.46
N ASP A 138 -4.81 -7.15 18.42
CA ASP A 138 -3.62 -7.45 19.23
C ASP A 138 -2.43 -6.57 18.88
N ASN A 139 -2.24 -6.28 17.59
CA ASN A 139 -1.20 -5.37 17.17
C ASN A 139 -1.54 -3.92 17.53
N ALA A 140 -2.82 -3.51 17.45
CA ALA A 140 -3.24 -2.19 17.85
C ALA A 140 -2.94 -1.91 19.34
N ILE A 141 -3.17 -2.89 20.23
CA ILE A 141 -2.80 -2.78 21.65
C ILE A 141 -1.30 -2.47 21.79
N LYS A 142 -0.45 -3.25 21.14
CA LYS A 142 1.01 -3.04 21.18
C LYS A 142 1.43 -1.67 20.64
N ILE A 143 0.76 -1.22 19.55
CA ILE A 143 1.00 0.08 18.95
C ILE A 143 0.60 1.22 19.90
N PHE A 144 -0.52 1.11 20.59
CA PHE A 144 -0.92 2.09 21.60
C PHE A 144 0.02 2.11 22.80
N GLU A 145 0.41 0.94 23.30
CA GLU A 145 1.33 0.81 24.44
C GLU A 145 2.71 1.39 24.16
N CYS A 146 3.24 1.22 22.92
CA CYS A 146 4.53 1.80 22.55
C CYS A 146 4.43 3.21 21.96
N GLY A 147 3.22 3.68 21.60
CA GLY A 147 2.98 4.98 21.00
C GLY A 147 3.46 5.13 19.54
N LYS A 148 3.80 4.04 18.89
CA LYS A 148 4.44 4.04 17.56
C LYS A 148 3.89 2.94 16.65
N LEU A 149 3.83 3.23 15.35
CA LEU A 149 3.89 2.19 14.32
C LEU A 149 5.36 1.83 14.10
N LEU A 150 5.65 0.56 14.01
CA LEU A 150 6.99 0.04 13.73
C LEU A 150 6.99 -0.77 12.44
N SER A 151 8.09 -0.74 11.70
CA SER A 151 8.33 -1.66 10.60
C SER A 151 8.27 -3.12 11.08
N ALA A 152 8.07 -4.06 10.17
CA ALA A 152 7.99 -5.48 10.54
C ALA A 152 9.28 -5.95 11.23
N LEU A 153 10.43 -5.48 10.76
CA LEU A 153 11.74 -5.80 11.35
C LEU A 153 11.85 -5.29 12.79
N ASN A 154 11.49 -4.02 13.02
CA ASN A 154 11.57 -3.42 14.35
C ASN A 154 10.51 -3.96 15.32
N ALA A 155 9.30 -4.26 14.81
CA ALA A 155 8.21 -4.80 15.64
C ALA A 155 8.47 -6.24 16.09
N ARG A 156 9.11 -7.05 15.25
CA ARG A 156 9.32 -8.47 15.49
C ARG A 156 10.67 -8.79 16.14
N GLN A 157 11.67 -7.95 15.92
CA GLN A 157 13.04 -8.13 16.42
C GLN A 157 13.62 -9.52 16.12
N VAL A 158 13.32 -10.03 14.93
CA VAL A 158 13.85 -11.31 14.41
C VAL A 158 14.77 -11.03 13.23
N PRO A 159 15.66 -11.97 12.88
CA PRO A 159 16.46 -11.84 11.64
C PRO A 159 15.56 -11.67 10.42
N VAL A 160 15.99 -10.87 9.46
CA VAL A 160 15.21 -10.57 8.25
C VAL A 160 14.90 -11.84 7.45
N GLU A 161 15.80 -12.81 7.46
CA GLU A 161 15.62 -14.12 6.82
C GLU A 161 14.40 -14.87 7.38
N THR A 162 14.06 -14.65 8.66
CA THR A 162 12.86 -15.22 9.26
C THR A 162 11.61 -14.60 8.64
N LEU A 163 11.64 -13.29 8.38
CA LEU A 163 10.51 -12.58 7.76
C LEU A 163 10.34 -12.97 6.28
N ILE A 164 11.44 -13.04 5.53
CA ILE A 164 11.46 -13.43 4.12
C ILE A 164 10.84 -14.84 3.94
N ASN A 165 11.18 -15.77 4.83
CA ASN A 165 10.73 -17.15 4.72
C ASN A 165 9.33 -17.42 5.30
N GLU A 166 8.60 -16.40 5.74
CA GLU A 166 7.21 -16.59 6.16
C GLU A 166 6.30 -16.88 4.94
N ASN A 167 5.42 -17.86 5.07
CA ASN A 167 4.53 -18.34 3.99
C ASN A 167 3.66 -17.25 3.33
N ARG A 168 3.47 -16.14 4.00
CA ARG A 168 2.67 -15.00 3.52
C ARG A 168 3.43 -14.02 2.62
N ASN A 169 4.74 -14.17 2.52
CA ASN A 169 5.60 -13.29 1.74
C ASN A 169 6.04 -14.02 0.47
N ALA A 170 6.26 -13.28 -0.62
CA ALA A 170 6.82 -13.85 -1.82
C ALA A 170 8.30 -14.24 -1.59
N ALA A 171 8.74 -15.31 -2.23
CA ALA A 171 10.10 -15.86 -2.04
C ALA A 171 11.19 -14.82 -2.39
N ASN A 172 10.90 -13.93 -3.34
CA ASN A 172 11.83 -12.90 -3.82
C ASN A 172 11.48 -11.49 -3.30
N ASP A 173 10.71 -11.37 -2.21
CA ASP A 173 10.49 -10.08 -1.57
C ASP A 173 11.83 -9.53 -1.07
N PRO A 174 12.24 -8.31 -1.48
CA PRO A 174 13.50 -7.73 -1.04
C PRO A 174 13.55 -7.54 0.47
N ALA A 175 14.67 -7.84 1.08
CA ALA A 175 14.88 -7.75 2.53
C ALA A 175 14.56 -6.36 3.11
N ASP A 176 14.87 -5.29 2.36
CA ASP A 176 14.62 -3.91 2.76
C ASP A 176 13.12 -3.57 2.86
N TYR A 177 12.22 -4.33 2.21
CA TYR A 177 10.78 -4.10 2.35
C TYR A 177 10.30 -4.25 3.80
N PHE A 178 10.93 -5.11 4.59
CA PHE A 178 10.59 -5.31 6.00
C PHE A 178 11.09 -4.19 6.92
N GLU A 179 11.92 -3.28 6.42
CA GLU A 179 12.37 -2.07 7.13
C GLU A 179 11.32 -0.94 7.10
N TYR A 180 10.26 -1.08 6.30
CA TYR A 180 9.28 -0.03 6.07
C TYR A 180 7.91 -0.35 6.65
N ILE A 181 7.23 0.70 7.09
CA ILE A 181 5.80 0.72 7.35
C ILE A 181 5.12 1.05 6.04
N MET A 182 4.36 0.11 5.51
CA MET A 182 3.63 0.25 4.25
C MET A 182 2.27 0.90 4.50
N LEU A 183 1.95 1.92 3.71
CA LEU A 183 0.71 2.68 3.82
C LEU A 183 -0.06 2.59 2.50
N ALA A 184 -1.36 2.35 2.59
CA ALA A 184 -2.28 2.39 1.45
C ALA A 184 -3.02 3.72 1.41
N TRP A 185 -3.65 4.06 0.27
CA TRP A 185 -4.59 5.18 0.24
C TRP A 185 -5.75 4.96 1.21
N GLY A 186 -6.19 6.00 1.89
CA GLY A 186 -7.21 5.92 2.93
C GLY A 186 -8.57 5.39 2.45
N ASN A 187 -8.89 5.50 1.17
CA ASN A 187 -10.07 4.92 0.54
C ASN A 187 -9.88 3.49 0.00
N CYS A 188 -8.73 2.87 0.27
CA CYS A 188 -8.36 1.56 -0.22
C CYS A 188 -8.53 0.50 0.88
N GLN A 189 -9.03 -0.66 0.51
CA GLN A 189 -9.20 -1.81 1.41
C GLN A 189 -7.99 -2.78 1.41
N ALA A 190 -6.86 -2.40 0.83
CA ALA A 190 -5.71 -3.30 0.73
C ALA A 190 -5.21 -3.76 2.12
N GLY A 191 -5.06 -2.82 3.07
CA GLY A 191 -4.69 -3.16 4.44
C GLY A 191 -5.72 -4.02 5.16
N ASP A 192 -7.01 -3.78 4.91
CA ASP A 192 -8.11 -4.58 5.46
C ASP A 192 -8.05 -6.02 4.97
N ARG A 193 -7.79 -6.21 3.67
CA ARG A 193 -7.64 -7.53 3.06
C ARG A 193 -6.47 -8.30 3.67
N LEU A 194 -5.33 -7.65 3.88
CA LEU A 194 -4.17 -8.29 4.49
C LEU A 194 -4.44 -8.73 5.94
N VAL A 195 -5.14 -7.92 6.73
CA VAL A 195 -5.51 -8.31 8.10
C VAL A 195 -6.48 -9.50 8.09
N MET A 196 -7.43 -9.51 7.17
CA MET A 196 -8.37 -10.62 7.04
C MET A 196 -7.69 -11.90 6.55
N GLU A 197 -6.81 -11.81 5.56
CA GLU A 197 -6.05 -12.94 5.04
C GLU A 197 -5.29 -13.66 6.17
N ARG A 198 -4.63 -12.89 7.02
CA ARG A 198 -3.92 -13.43 8.19
C ARG A 198 -4.86 -14.08 9.20
N SER A 199 -6.06 -13.54 9.36
CA SER A 199 -7.07 -14.09 10.28
C SER A 199 -7.73 -15.34 9.74
N LEU A 200 -7.93 -15.43 8.42
CA LEU A 200 -8.58 -16.56 7.76
C LEU A 200 -7.59 -17.65 7.34
N GLU A 201 -6.29 -17.37 7.38
CA GLU A 201 -5.22 -18.23 6.83
C GLU A 201 -5.44 -18.61 5.36
N ARG A 202 -6.21 -17.79 4.64
CA ARG A 202 -6.47 -17.87 3.20
C ARG A 202 -6.79 -16.49 2.64
N PHE A 203 -6.72 -16.35 1.31
CA PHE A 203 -7.12 -15.11 0.67
C PHE A 203 -8.62 -14.82 0.85
N PRO A 204 -8.99 -13.58 1.24
CA PRO A 204 -10.38 -13.19 1.43
C PRO A 204 -11.08 -12.99 0.08
N ASN A 205 -12.30 -13.51 -0.04
CA ASN A 205 -13.18 -13.25 -1.18
C ASN A 205 -14.12 -12.06 -0.89
N ASP A 206 -14.90 -11.66 -1.89
CA ASP A 206 -15.80 -10.51 -1.76
C ASP A 206 -16.89 -10.73 -0.69
N ASN A 207 -17.29 -11.97 -0.42
CA ASN A 207 -18.24 -12.27 0.65
C ASN A 207 -17.60 -12.04 2.03
N ASP A 208 -16.36 -12.45 2.24
CA ASP A 208 -15.63 -12.21 3.48
C ASP A 208 -15.56 -10.70 3.79
N LEU A 209 -15.33 -9.89 2.77
CA LEU A 209 -15.27 -8.43 2.89
C LEU A 209 -16.67 -7.76 2.92
N SER A 210 -17.76 -8.49 2.62
CA SER A 210 -19.11 -7.96 2.54
C SER A 210 -19.92 -8.14 3.82
N ILE A 211 -19.57 -9.10 4.65
CA ILE A 211 -20.32 -9.50 5.85
C ILE A 211 -19.65 -8.93 7.10
N GLY A 212 -19.86 -7.62 7.34
CA GLY A 212 -19.46 -7.02 8.60
C GLY A 212 -17.98 -7.18 8.95
N PHE A 213 -17.14 -7.22 7.93
CA PHE A 213 -15.70 -7.34 8.13
C PHE A 213 -15.18 -6.16 8.91
N ASN A 214 -14.45 -6.50 9.93
CA ASN A 214 -13.83 -5.56 10.80
C ASN A 214 -12.34 -5.90 10.92
N PRO A 215 -11.47 -5.18 10.21
CA PRO A 215 -10.05 -5.47 10.17
C PRO A 215 -9.34 -5.21 11.52
N GLY A 216 -9.99 -4.52 12.45
CA GLY A 216 -9.39 -4.03 13.67
C GLY A 216 -9.30 -2.51 13.67
N VAL A 217 -8.11 -1.96 13.71
CA VAL A 217 -7.88 -0.51 13.84
C VAL A 217 -7.24 0.05 12.58
N ARG A 218 -7.70 1.23 12.17
CA ARG A 218 -7.10 2.01 11.09
C ARG A 218 -6.49 3.27 11.62
N PHE A 219 -5.22 3.50 11.27
CA PHE A 219 -4.47 4.71 11.57
C PHE A 219 -4.36 5.53 10.30
N TYR A 220 -4.98 6.72 10.28
CA TYR A 220 -4.96 7.65 9.15
C TYR A 220 -3.93 8.75 9.36
N PHE A 221 -3.16 9.03 8.32
CA PHE A 221 -2.15 10.07 8.28
C PHE A 221 -2.43 11.01 7.12
N GLN A 222 -2.30 12.33 7.33
CA GLN A 222 -2.39 13.30 6.24
C GLN A 222 -1.24 13.07 5.26
N TYR A 223 -1.58 12.80 4.00
CA TYR A 223 -0.60 12.45 2.98
C TYR A 223 0.49 13.52 2.83
N GLU A 224 0.09 14.79 2.64
CA GLU A 224 1.04 15.91 2.45
C GLU A 224 1.93 16.13 3.68
N LYS A 225 1.35 16.01 4.88
CA LYS A 225 2.13 16.13 6.12
C LYS A 225 3.15 15.00 6.22
N LEU A 226 2.72 13.76 5.97
CA LEU A 226 3.61 12.60 6.11
C LEU A 226 4.69 12.55 5.01
N LEU A 227 4.47 13.18 3.84
CA LEU A 227 5.54 13.38 2.84
C LEU A 227 6.74 14.15 3.39
N SER A 228 6.54 15.02 4.40
CA SER A 228 7.63 15.75 5.07
C SER A 228 8.37 14.95 6.14
N HIS A 229 7.93 13.73 6.42
CA HIS A 229 8.65 12.86 7.36
C HIS A 229 10.02 12.48 6.78
N PRO A 230 11.13 12.59 7.56
CA PRO A 230 12.49 12.40 7.04
C PRO A 230 12.73 11.04 6.39
N SER A 231 11.99 10.03 6.83
CA SER A 231 12.11 8.65 6.36
C SER A 231 11.02 8.23 5.38
N SER A 232 10.22 9.19 4.87
CA SER A 232 9.19 8.91 3.86
C SER A 232 9.81 8.60 2.51
N VAL A 233 9.23 7.62 1.82
CA VAL A 233 9.63 7.20 0.47
C VAL A 233 8.38 6.90 -0.34
N CYS A 234 8.33 7.42 -1.59
CA CYS A 234 7.41 6.97 -2.62
C CYS A 234 8.17 5.94 -3.48
N ASP A 235 7.61 4.74 -3.59
CA ASP A 235 8.27 3.64 -4.31
C ASP A 235 7.58 3.30 -5.64
N GLY A 236 6.65 4.15 -6.08
CA GLY A 236 5.89 3.93 -7.33
C GLY A 236 4.82 2.83 -7.25
N VAL A 237 4.82 2.01 -6.21
CA VAL A 237 3.84 0.94 -5.96
C VAL A 237 2.81 1.38 -4.93
N LEU A 238 3.28 1.74 -3.76
CA LEU A 238 2.48 2.28 -2.67
C LEU A 238 2.49 3.81 -2.68
N PRO A 239 1.42 4.47 -2.20
CA PRO A 239 1.43 5.92 -2.07
C PRO A 239 2.58 6.40 -1.20
N MET A 240 2.94 5.62 -0.19
CA MET A 240 4.01 5.97 0.75
C MET A 240 4.48 4.77 1.56
N LYS A 241 5.78 4.75 1.83
CA LYS A 241 6.43 3.94 2.86
C LYS A 241 7.17 4.84 3.83
N VAL A 242 7.24 4.47 5.10
CA VAL A 242 8.06 5.18 6.10
C VAL A 242 9.00 4.18 6.75
N LYS A 243 10.29 4.50 6.72
CA LYS A 243 11.31 3.61 7.29
C LYS A 243 11.26 3.63 8.81
N ASP A 244 11.47 2.46 9.40
CA ASP A 244 11.63 2.17 10.82
C ASP A 244 10.39 2.42 11.67
N GLU A 245 9.98 3.67 11.89
CA GLU A 245 8.91 4.00 12.83
C GLU A 245 8.11 5.26 12.44
N ILE A 246 6.86 5.33 12.92
CA ILE A 246 6.02 6.53 12.90
C ILE A 246 5.50 6.77 14.31
N ILE A 247 5.88 7.90 14.93
CA ILE A 247 5.37 8.30 16.25
C ILE A 247 3.93 8.76 16.10
N LEU A 248 2.98 8.12 16.79
CA LEU A 248 1.55 8.42 16.64
C LEU A 248 1.21 9.84 17.06
N GLU A 249 1.73 10.32 18.17
CA GLU A 249 1.43 11.63 18.72
C GLU A 249 1.77 12.75 17.75
N ASP A 250 2.84 12.61 16.97
CA ASP A 250 3.30 13.62 16.02
C ASP A 250 2.55 13.55 14.69
N TRP A 251 2.23 12.35 14.23
CA TRP A 251 1.88 12.12 12.84
C TRP A 251 0.46 11.62 12.61
N VAL A 252 -0.15 10.86 13.54
CA VAL A 252 -1.50 10.33 13.31
C VAL A 252 -2.53 11.46 13.23
N TYR A 253 -3.41 11.38 12.25
CA TYR A 253 -4.51 12.33 12.08
C TYR A 253 -5.77 11.83 12.79
N LYS A 254 -6.20 10.61 12.46
CA LYS A 254 -7.38 9.95 13.04
C LYS A 254 -7.10 8.47 13.25
N ILE A 255 -7.77 7.92 14.25
CA ILE A 255 -7.72 6.50 14.59
C ILE A 255 -9.15 5.99 14.55
N VAL A 256 -9.46 5.11 13.62
CA VAL A 256 -10.81 4.59 13.44
C VAL A 256 -10.90 3.20 14.07
N ILE A 257 -11.77 3.07 15.03
CA ILE A 257 -11.99 1.86 15.83
C ILE A 257 -13.46 1.46 15.71
N PRO A 258 -13.77 0.21 15.38
CA PRO A 258 -15.13 -0.30 15.46
C PRO A 258 -15.68 -0.23 16.87
N THR A 259 -16.90 0.26 17.05
CA THR A 259 -17.54 0.45 18.36
C THR A 259 -17.54 -0.83 19.21
N LYS A 260 -17.70 -2.00 18.58
CA LYS A 260 -17.64 -3.29 19.29
C LYS A 260 -16.29 -3.60 19.94
N LEU A 261 -15.21 -2.93 19.49
CA LEU A 261 -13.87 -3.08 20.05
C LEU A 261 -13.52 -2.02 21.10
N LYS A 262 -14.40 -1.06 21.34
CA LYS A 262 -14.20 0.04 22.26
C LYS A 262 -13.76 -0.44 23.64
N ALA A 263 -14.51 -1.32 24.24
CA ALA A 263 -14.24 -1.82 25.61
C ALA A 263 -12.88 -2.53 25.72
N ILE A 264 -12.39 -3.12 24.63
CA ILE A 264 -11.11 -3.83 24.59
C ILE A 264 -9.96 -2.85 24.40
N LEU A 265 -10.10 -1.86 23.53
CA LEU A 265 -8.99 -1.02 23.07
C LEU A 265 -8.84 0.28 23.89
N GLU A 266 -9.96 0.87 24.35
CA GLU A 266 -9.94 2.16 25.05
C GLU A 266 -8.97 2.21 26.25
N PRO A 267 -8.82 1.14 27.09
CA PRO A 267 -7.86 1.14 28.19
C PRO A 267 -6.39 1.25 27.77
N HIS A 268 -6.07 0.93 26.52
CA HIS A 268 -4.70 0.95 25.98
C HIS A 268 -4.39 2.23 25.22
N ILE A 269 -5.39 3.06 24.90
CA ILE A 269 -5.20 4.28 24.12
C ILE A 269 -4.56 5.36 24.99
N PRO A 270 -3.40 5.92 24.59
CA PRO A 270 -2.82 7.06 25.29
C PRO A 270 -3.79 8.24 25.38
N ASN A 271 -3.84 8.91 26.52
CA ASN A 271 -4.71 10.08 26.72
C ASN A 271 -4.49 11.18 25.67
N SER A 272 -3.25 11.35 25.21
CA SER A 272 -2.87 12.31 24.17
C SER A 272 -3.43 11.98 22.77
N LEU A 273 -3.98 10.79 22.57
CA LEU A 273 -4.56 10.34 21.30
C LEU A 273 -6.08 10.20 21.34
N MET A 274 -6.72 10.35 22.51
CA MET A 274 -8.16 10.12 22.67
C MET A 274 -9.01 11.05 21.80
N ASP A 275 -8.59 12.27 21.58
CA ASP A 275 -9.29 13.27 20.74
C ASP A 275 -9.22 12.95 19.24
N ARG A 276 -8.35 12.04 18.86
CA ARG A 276 -8.17 11.57 17.48
C ARG A 276 -8.92 10.28 17.18
N VAL A 277 -9.52 9.65 18.21
CA VAL A 277 -10.24 8.39 18.06
C VAL A 277 -11.66 8.62 17.58
N ILE A 278 -12.07 7.86 16.59
CA ILE A 278 -13.44 7.78 16.09
C ILE A 278 -13.92 6.34 16.23
N TYR A 279 -15.06 6.18 16.90
CA TYR A 279 -15.75 4.88 16.98
C TYR A 279 -16.81 4.80 15.88
N ILE A 280 -16.83 3.69 15.13
CA ILE A 280 -17.76 3.48 14.03
C ILE A 280 -18.56 2.18 14.24
N ASP A 281 -19.85 2.23 13.96
CA ASP A 281 -20.75 1.08 14.09
C ASP A 281 -20.82 0.23 12.83
N ASN A 282 -20.50 0.81 11.70
CA ASN A 282 -20.67 0.20 10.40
C ASN A 282 -19.40 -0.40 9.83
N ASP A 283 -19.62 -1.29 8.88
CA ASP A 283 -18.60 -1.84 8.05
C ASP A 283 -17.81 -0.78 7.29
N CYS A 284 -16.62 -1.15 6.90
CA CYS A 284 -15.67 -0.35 6.15
C CYS A 284 -16.15 0.18 4.80
N LYS A 285 -17.39 -0.08 4.41
CA LYS A 285 -17.91 0.29 3.08
C LYS A 285 -18.11 1.78 2.86
N ASP A 286 -18.27 2.55 3.94
CA ASP A 286 -18.51 4.00 3.89
C ASP A 286 -17.46 4.81 4.68
N ILE A 287 -16.19 4.46 4.52
CA ILE A 287 -15.08 5.18 5.17
C ILE A 287 -15.15 6.69 4.85
N CYS A 288 -15.59 7.06 3.64
CA CYS A 288 -15.74 8.47 3.26
C CYS A 288 -16.85 9.20 4.04
N ALA A 289 -17.91 8.52 4.44
CA ALA A 289 -19.00 9.11 5.21
C ALA A 289 -18.68 9.23 6.71
N GLN A 290 -17.69 8.50 7.18
CA GLN A 290 -17.37 8.38 8.60
C GLN A 290 -16.30 9.35 9.10
N THR A 291 -15.60 10.03 8.20
CA THR A 291 -14.57 11.02 8.55
C THR A 291 -15.10 12.46 8.61
N GLU A 292 -16.38 12.68 8.32
CA GLU A 292 -17.02 14.02 8.33
C GLU A 292 -17.64 14.44 9.67
N THR A 293 -17.60 13.59 10.68
CA THR A 293 -17.98 13.95 12.06
C THR A 293 -16.72 14.17 12.88
#